data_a95377e13c0e4283ec9a2cd0893003cd
#
_entry.id   a95377e13c0e4283ec9a2cd0893003cd
#
_cell.length_a   1.000
_cell.length_b   1.000
_cell.length_c   1.000
_cell.angle_alpha   90.00
_cell.angle_beta   90.00
_cell.angle_gamma   90.00
#
_symmetry.space_group_name_H-M   'P 1'
#
loop_
_entity.id
_entity.type
_entity.pdbx_description
1 polymer ?
#
loop_
_entity_poly.entity_id
_entity_poly.type
_entity_poly.pdbx_seq_one_letter_code
_entity_poly.pdbx_strand_id
1 'polypeptide(L)' 'MRQKEGEIMTKSSKNAIDRISKSIRDAGYDPYSQMYGFLMTGNDRFVTRTGQARERIKLVNPADLASYLRRTI' A
#
# COMPACT_ATOMS: atom_id res chain seq x y z
N MET A 1 4.04 13.18 23.12
CA MET A 1 3.87 12.66 22.91
C MET A 1 3.64 12.24 22.54
N ARG A 2 3.58 11.93 22.18
CA ARG A 2 3.43 11.39 21.67
C ARG A 2 2.72 10.75 21.10
N GLN A 3 2.52 10.55 20.75
CA GLN A 3 1.74 9.99 19.98
C GLN A 3 1.77 8.57 19.95
N LYS A 4 1.02 7.76 19.53
CA LYS A 4 0.98 6.52 19.48
C LYS A 4 1.60 5.99 18.42
N GLU A 5 2.68 5.51 18.58
CA GLU A 5 3.53 5.22 17.56
C GLU A 5 3.11 4.09 16.71
N GLY A 6 2.53 3.13 17.26
CA GLY A 6 2.11 1.97 16.47
C GLY A 6 1.10 2.32 15.42
N GLU A 7 0.49 3.48 15.57
CA GLU A 7 -0.50 3.86 14.62
C GLU A 7 -0.03 4.85 13.63
N ILE A 8 1.17 5.33 13.77
CA ILE A 8 1.67 6.37 12.91
C ILE A 8 2.62 5.82 11.90
N MET A 9 2.22 5.90 10.66
CA MET A 9 3.05 5.51 9.55
C MET A 9 4.08 6.57 9.31
N THR A 10 5.31 6.19 9.01
CA THR A 10 6.33 7.19 8.70
C THR A 10 5.96 7.86 7.39
N LYS A 11 6.47 9.07 7.20
CA LYS A 11 6.24 9.79 5.98
C LYS A 11 6.82 9.02 4.79
N SER A 12 7.94 8.36 5.00
CA SER A 12 8.58 7.57 3.97
C SER A 12 7.68 6.42 3.52
N SER A 13 7.08 5.71 4.48
CA SER A 13 6.17 4.60 4.15
C SER A 13 4.93 5.12 3.43
N LYS A 14 4.38 6.23 3.91
CA LYS A 14 3.20 6.79 3.27
C LYS A 14 3.50 7.18 1.83
N ASN A 15 4.64 7.82 1.60
CA ASN A 15 5.01 8.23 0.25
C ASN A 15 5.20 7.03 -0.66
N ALA A 16 5.81 5.97 -0.15
CA ALA A 16 6.01 4.76 -0.95
C ALA A 16 4.66 4.16 -1.35
N ILE A 17 3.72 4.09 -0.40
CA ILE A 17 2.42 3.51 -0.69
C ILE A 17 1.62 4.42 -1.62
N ASP A 18 1.76 5.74 -1.46
CA ASP A 18 1.10 6.69 -2.37
C ASP A 18 1.56 6.46 -3.81
N ARG A 19 2.85 6.20 -4.02
CA ARG A 19 3.36 5.95 -5.36
C ARG A 19 2.82 4.65 -5.93
N ILE A 20 2.72 3.62 -5.11
CA ILE A 20 2.13 2.36 -5.53
C ILE A 20 0.68 2.57 -5.92
N SER A 21 -0.05 3.30 -5.10
CA SER A 21 -1.44 3.59 -5.35
C SER A 21 -1.62 4.34 -6.67
N LYS A 22 -0.75 5.32 -6.92
CA LYS A 22 -0.81 6.08 -8.17
C LYS A 22 -0.54 5.19 -9.38
N SER A 23 0.44 4.31 -9.28
CA SER A 23 0.75 3.39 -10.38
C SER A 23 -0.42 2.48 -10.69
N ILE A 24 -1.10 1.99 -9.66
CA ILE A 24 -2.26 1.12 -9.84
C ILE A 24 -3.38 1.91 -10.52
N ARG A 25 -3.63 3.12 -10.05
CA ARG A 25 -4.69 3.94 -10.61
C ARG A 25 -4.41 4.30 -12.06
N ASP A 26 -3.15 4.63 -12.35
CA ASP A 26 -2.77 4.99 -13.72
C ASP A 26 -2.93 3.80 -14.66
N ALA A 27 -2.85 2.59 -14.15
CA ALA A 27 -3.05 1.39 -14.95
C ALA A 27 -4.52 1.06 -15.15
N GLY A 28 -5.42 1.83 -14.53
CA GLY A 28 -6.85 1.62 -14.71
C GLY A 28 -7.47 0.71 -13.67
N TYR A 29 -6.78 0.44 -12.57
CA TYR A 29 -7.31 -0.42 -11.53
C TYR A 29 -7.60 0.35 -10.26
N ASP A 30 -8.37 -0.26 -9.37
CA ASP A 30 -8.69 0.34 -8.08
C ASP A 30 -7.57 0.04 -7.10
N PRO A 31 -6.84 1.06 -6.63
CA PRO A 31 -5.72 0.81 -5.73
C PRO A 31 -6.11 0.10 -4.45
N TYR A 32 -7.25 0.46 -3.88
CA TYR A 32 -7.66 -0.15 -2.63
C TYR A 32 -7.86 -1.64 -2.79
N SER A 33 -8.59 -2.05 -3.82
CA SER A 33 -8.87 -3.46 -4.05
C SER A 33 -7.60 -4.26 -4.24
N GLN A 34 -6.67 -3.74 -5.03
CA GLN A 34 -5.45 -4.47 -5.32
C GLN A 34 -4.56 -4.58 -4.09
N MET A 35 -4.39 -3.48 -3.38
CA MET A 35 -3.54 -3.50 -2.19
C MET A 35 -4.16 -4.32 -1.07
N TYR A 36 -5.49 -4.25 -0.92
CA TYR A 36 -6.17 -5.03 0.09
C TYR A 36 -6.05 -6.53 -0.21
N GLY A 37 -6.20 -6.90 -1.48
CA GLY A 37 -6.03 -8.30 -1.88
C GLY A 37 -4.66 -8.82 -1.54
N PHE A 38 -3.63 -8.01 -1.79
CA PHE A 38 -2.28 -8.38 -1.43
C PHE A 38 -2.12 -8.52 0.09
N LEU A 39 -2.66 -7.56 0.83
CA LEU A 39 -2.53 -7.58 2.28
C LEU A 39 -3.15 -8.81 2.89
N MET A 40 -4.31 -9.18 2.40
CA MET A 40 -5.06 -10.30 2.98
C MET A 40 -4.51 -11.67 2.58
N THR A 41 -3.88 -11.78 1.43
CA THR A 41 -3.44 -13.06 0.92
C THR A 41 -1.93 -13.25 0.86
N GLY A 42 -1.19 -12.15 0.86
CA GLY A 42 0.24 -12.21 0.65
C GLY A 42 0.62 -12.51 -0.79
N ASN A 43 -0.36 -12.54 -1.69
CA ASN A 43 -0.10 -12.88 -3.07
C ASN A 43 0.06 -11.62 -3.91
N ASP A 44 1.28 -11.39 -4.40
CA ASP A 44 1.57 -10.16 -5.13
C ASP A 44 0.88 -10.08 -6.48
N ARG A 45 0.28 -11.16 -6.92
CA ARG A 45 -0.45 -11.14 -8.19
C ARG A 45 -1.70 -10.29 -8.13
N PHE A 46 -2.15 -9.93 -6.94
CA PHE A 46 -3.28 -9.03 -6.81
C PHE A 46 -2.91 -7.61 -7.20
N VAL A 47 -1.61 -7.32 -7.36
CA VAL A 47 -1.15 -5.98 -7.67
C VAL A 47 -0.58 -5.92 -9.07
N THR A 48 -0.98 -4.92 -9.85
CA THR A 48 -0.49 -4.77 -11.22
C THR A 48 1.03 -4.59 -11.25
N ARG A 49 1.63 -4.98 -12.36
CA ARG A 49 3.08 -4.81 -12.53
C ARG A 49 3.43 -3.41 -13.02
N THR A 50 2.45 -2.65 -13.42
CA THR A 50 2.66 -1.31 -13.95
C THR A 50 3.39 -0.44 -12.93
N GLY A 51 4.38 0.31 -13.41
CA GLY A 51 5.12 1.21 -12.54
C GLY A 51 5.84 0.52 -11.40
N GLN A 52 6.10 -0.77 -11.55
CA GLN A 52 6.78 -1.58 -10.55
C GLN A 52 5.97 -1.68 -9.24
N ALA A 53 4.66 -1.49 -9.32
CA ALA A 53 3.83 -1.54 -8.13
C ALA A 53 3.93 -2.90 -7.43
N ARG A 54 3.94 -3.99 -8.22
CA ARG A 54 4.01 -5.32 -7.65
C ARG A 54 5.31 -5.55 -6.88
N GLU A 55 6.43 -5.10 -7.42
CA GLU A 55 7.70 -5.25 -6.73
C GLU A 55 7.77 -4.35 -5.52
N ARG A 56 7.27 -3.15 -5.64
CA ARG A 56 7.36 -2.18 -4.55
C ARG A 56 6.50 -2.55 -3.36
N ILE A 57 5.32 -3.12 -3.61
CA ILE A 57 4.43 -3.43 -2.50
C ILE A 57 5.00 -4.52 -1.60
N LYS A 58 5.86 -5.38 -2.16
CA LYS A 58 6.47 -6.44 -1.35
C LYS A 58 7.47 -5.88 -0.33
N LEU A 59 7.92 -4.66 -0.55
CA LEU A 59 8.88 -4.01 0.34
C LEU A 59 8.21 -3.20 1.44
N VAL A 60 6.90 -3.03 1.34
CA VAL A 60 6.17 -2.24 2.31
C VAL A 60 5.85 -3.09 3.55
N ASN A 61 6.00 -2.49 4.71
CA ASN A 61 5.64 -3.17 5.95
C ASN A 61 4.14 -3.42 5.98
N PRO A 62 3.70 -4.67 6.19
CA PRO A 62 2.26 -4.97 6.18
C PRO A 62 1.45 -4.14 7.16
N ALA A 63 2.02 -3.81 8.31
CA ALA A 63 1.31 -2.98 9.28
C ALA A 63 1.07 -1.58 8.74
N ASP A 64 2.06 -1.04 8.01
CA ASP A 64 1.91 0.27 7.40
C ASP A 64 0.86 0.23 6.30
N LEU A 65 0.85 -0.84 5.52
CA LEU A 65 -0.14 -0.98 4.46
C LEU A 65 -1.54 -1.06 5.05
N ALA A 66 -1.71 -1.82 6.12
CA ALA A 66 -3.00 -1.92 6.78
C ALA A 66 -3.47 -0.56 7.30
N SER A 67 -2.55 0.21 7.90
CA SER A 67 -2.89 1.54 8.38
C SER A 67 -3.30 2.45 7.26
N TYR A 68 -2.58 2.38 6.15
CA TYR A 68 -2.87 3.21 4.99
C TYR A 68 -4.28 2.90 4.46
N LEU A 69 -4.60 1.63 4.34
CA LEU A 69 -5.90 1.25 3.80
C LEU A 69 -7.04 1.63 4.73
N ARG A 70 -6.82 1.56 6.04
CA ARG A 70 -7.85 1.98 6.97
C ARG A 70 -8.15 3.46 6.86
N ARG A 71 -7.15 4.26 6.51
CA ARG A 71 -7.35 5.70 6.40
C ARG A 71 -8.05 6.10 5.12
N THR A 72 -7.99 5.26 4.11
CA THR A 72 -8.58 5.62 2.82
C THR A 72 -10.02 5.17 2.67
N ILE A 73 -10.55 4.46 3.64
CA ILE A 73 -11.93 4.00 3.58
C ILE A 73 -12.91 5.09 3.95
#